data_3eff00bac676eccad3fe288bb3e811c8
#
_entry.id   3eff00bac676eccad3fe288bb3e811c8
#
_cell.length_a   1.000
_cell.length_b   1.000
_cell.length_c   1.000
_cell.angle_alpha   90.00
_cell.angle_beta   90.00
_cell.angle_gamma   90.00
#
_symmetry.space_group_name_H-M   'P 1'
#
loop_
_entity.id
_entity.type
_entity.pdbx_description
1 polymer ?
#
loop_
_entity_poly.entity_id
_entity_poly.type
_entity_poly.pdbx_seq_one_letter_code
_entity_poly.pdbx_strand_id
1 'polypeptide(L)'
;MNQRNYVMMKKYCLMILLAALLLCGCGAEAQTDTTEAVSDTAEETEQQTEEKDVTEEEEPASTQYPVSEADTETIYAEKEKNQELADFLISYYQIPEELCAETRYYYDETDLDEDGTDEAIAVVVGEYTECDGGDPALILKRSEQGYQVLESFAYVRTPVYVSGEMTNGWHDLIFPAYGGEEGTGFRIFHYQDGIGYQNETMEFVENMDENFCGKKMIANNFIDDMDKGNYLTLRETPLSGN
;
A
#
# COMPACT_ATOMS: atom_id res chain seq x y z
N MET A 1 26.33 -3.99 10.11
CA MET A 1 25.23 -3.40 9.30
C MET A 1 25.82 -2.38 8.36
N ASN A 2 25.72 -2.59 7.07
CA ASN A 2 26.37 -1.70 6.10
C ASN A 2 25.43 -0.52 5.81
N GLN A 3 25.65 0.62 6.46
CA GLN A 3 24.86 1.86 6.31
C GLN A 3 24.66 2.30 4.83
N ARG A 4 25.41 1.74 3.90
CA ARG A 4 25.31 2.07 2.47
C ARG A 4 24.04 1.52 1.81
N ASN A 5 23.53 0.36 2.24
CA ASN A 5 22.33 -0.26 1.64
C ASN A 5 21.04 0.35 2.16
N TYR A 6 20.98 0.68 3.46
CA TYR A 6 19.88 1.40 4.07
C TYR A 6 19.68 2.80 3.46
N VAL A 7 20.81 3.48 3.18
CA VAL A 7 20.80 4.78 2.51
C VAL A 7 20.40 4.66 1.03
N MET A 8 20.63 3.50 0.40
CA MET A 8 20.25 3.31 -1.01
C MET A 8 18.73 3.11 -1.16
N MET A 9 18.10 2.28 -0.35
CA MET A 9 16.64 2.09 -0.43
C MET A 9 15.85 3.37 -0.07
N LYS A 10 16.26 4.09 0.98
CA LYS A 10 15.68 5.43 1.23
C LYS A 10 15.89 6.41 0.06
N LYS A 11 16.99 6.28 -0.69
CA LYS A 11 17.21 7.08 -1.90
C LYS A 11 16.32 6.66 -3.06
N TYR A 12 15.95 5.38 -3.18
CA TYR A 12 15.02 4.93 -4.21
C TYR A 12 13.57 5.35 -3.89
N CYS A 13 13.10 5.26 -2.66
CA CYS A 13 11.82 5.86 -2.25
C CYS A 13 11.82 7.39 -2.49
N LEU A 14 12.92 8.07 -2.20
CA LEU A 14 13.03 9.52 -2.40
C LEU A 14 13.22 9.92 -3.89
N MET A 15 13.84 9.07 -4.72
CA MET A 15 14.01 9.35 -6.15
C MET A 15 12.73 9.16 -6.96
N ILE A 16 11.86 8.24 -6.57
CA ILE A 16 10.54 8.08 -7.21
C ILE A 16 9.66 9.31 -6.91
N LEU A 17 9.74 9.87 -5.70
CA LEU A 17 9.08 11.14 -5.37
C LEU A 17 9.66 12.36 -6.10
N LEU A 18 10.97 12.36 -6.45
CA LEU A 18 11.60 13.50 -7.12
C LEU A 18 11.41 13.49 -8.65
N ALA A 19 11.14 12.33 -9.26
CA ALA A 19 10.89 12.23 -10.69
C ALA A 19 9.53 12.81 -11.10
N ALA A 20 8.55 12.83 -10.18
CA ALA A 20 7.25 13.45 -10.41
C ALA A 20 7.24 14.98 -10.35
N LEU A 21 8.31 15.63 -9.87
CA LEU A 21 8.38 17.10 -9.68
C LEU A 21 9.10 17.87 -10.80
N LEU A 22 9.58 17.20 -11.88
CA LEU A 22 10.38 17.86 -12.93
C LEU A 22 9.65 18.12 -14.26
N LEU A 23 8.34 17.99 -14.34
CA LEU A 23 7.58 18.23 -15.59
C LEU A 23 6.56 19.38 -15.52
N CYS A 24 6.72 20.38 -14.65
CA CYS A 24 5.96 21.62 -14.75
C CYS A 24 6.88 22.83 -14.68
N GLY A 25 7.40 23.22 -15.82
CA GLY A 25 8.18 24.44 -15.99
C GLY A 25 8.14 24.96 -17.40
N CYS A 26 7.24 25.91 -17.66
CA CYS A 26 7.31 26.99 -18.68
C CYS A 26 6.04 27.82 -18.53
N GLY A 27 6.01 29.10 -18.39
CA GLY A 27 6.89 30.21 -18.66
C GLY A 27 6.05 31.47 -18.78
N ALA A 28 6.69 32.59 -18.57
CA ALA A 28 6.45 33.94 -19.05
C ALA A 28 5.96 34.96 -18.03
N GLU A 29 6.88 35.78 -17.58
CA GLU A 29 7.04 37.25 -17.71
C GLU A 29 5.72 38.07 -17.91
N ALA A 30 5.45 39.20 -17.30
CA ALA A 30 6.24 40.31 -16.80
C ALA A 30 5.33 41.37 -16.19
N GLN A 31 5.93 42.20 -15.33
CA GLN A 31 5.79 43.63 -15.11
C GLN A 31 4.63 44.25 -14.32
N THR A 32 5.03 44.76 -13.15
CA THR A 32 4.97 46.17 -12.68
C THR A 32 3.58 46.85 -12.65
N ASP A 33 3.16 47.51 -11.63
CA ASP A 33 3.71 48.65 -10.91
C ASP A 33 2.75 49.10 -9.80
N THR A 34 3.27 49.48 -8.67
CA THR A 34 3.06 50.68 -7.85
C THR A 34 1.68 51.06 -7.26
N THR A 35 1.75 51.28 -5.97
CA THR A 35 1.37 52.43 -5.14
C THR A 35 0.11 52.37 -4.28
N GLU A 36 0.40 52.51 -3.00
CA GLU A 36 -0.19 53.39 -1.94
C GLU A 36 -1.68 53.22 -1.61
N ALA A 37 -2.07 53.26 -0.45
CA ALA A 37 -1.73 53.65 0.92
C ALA A 37 -3.04 53.85 1.72
N VAL A 38 -2.95 53.66 2.98
CA VAL A 38 -3.58 54.38 4.11
C VAL A 38 -4.99 54.04 4.55
N SER A 39 -5.03 53.69 5.80
CA SER A 39 -5.78 54.21 6.93
C SER A 39 -6.89 53.37 7.49
N ASP A 40 -6.57 52.81 8.66
CA ASP A 40 -7.13 53.14 9.98
C ASP A 40 -8.64 52.92 10.19
N THR A 41 -8.98 52.05 11.11
CA THR A 41 -9.60 52.41 12.37
C THR A 41 -9.92 51.16 13.18
N ALA A 42 -9.45 51.15 14.43
CA ALA A 42 -9.76 50.21 15.48
C ALA A 42 -11.21 50.31 15.96
N GLU A 43 -11.78 49.22 16.39
CA GLU A 43 -12.69 49.19 17.54
C GLU A 43 -12.64 47.85 18.24
N GLU A 44 -12.21 47.92 19.52
CA GLU A 44 -12.31 46.90 20.53
C GLU A 44 -13.76 46.57 20.85
N THR A 45 -14.06 45.30 21.10
CA THR A 45 -15.06 44.96 22.13
C THR A 45 -14.71 43.64 22.76
N GLU A 46 -14.52 43.67 24.03
CA GLU A 46 -14.26 42.59 24.99
C GLU A 46 -15.49 41.71 25.24
N GLN A 47 -15.15 40.52 25.77
CA GLN A 47 -15.92 39.61 26.63
C GLN A 47 -16.81 38.58 25.93
N GLN A 48 -16.66 37.28 26.20
CA GLN A 48 -16.78 36.59 27.49
C GLN A 48 -16.22 35.16 27.42
N THR A 49 -15.57 34.78 28.50
CA THR A 49 -15.15 33.46 28.91
C THR A 49 -16.38 32.56 29.12
N GLU A 50 -16.40 31.38 28.48
CA GLU A 50 -17.09 30.22 29.01
C GLU A 50 -16.18 28.99 28.88
N GLU A 51 -15.77 28.52 30.02
CA GLU A 51 -15.23 27.17 30.24
C GLU A 51 -16.27 26.15 29.77
N LYS A 52 -15.85 25.25 28.90
CA LYS A 52 -16.57 23.99 28.74
C LYS A 52 -15.62 22.88 28.35
N ASP A 53 -15.33 22.11 29.37
CA ASP A 53 -15.44 20.65 29.41
C ASP A 53 -14.54 19.83 28.45
N VAL A 54 -13.71 19.06 29.09
CA VAL A 54 -12.89 17.98 28.61
C VAL A 54 -13.78 17.02 27.82
N THR A 55 -13.64 17.02 26.51
CA THR A 55 -14.24 15.95 25.69
C THR A 55 -13.13 14.95 25.42
N GLU A 56 -13.38 13.71 25.85
CA GLU A 56 -12.65 12.50 25.53
C GLU A 56 -12.21 12.52 24.06
N GLU A 57 -10.92 12.27 23.83
CA GLU A 57 -10.42 11.89 22.52
C GLU A 57 -11.10 10.57 22.14
N GLU A 58 -12.14 10.66 21.33
CA GLU A 58 -12.65 9.51 20.61
C GLU A 58 -11.53 9.03 19.68
N GLU A 59 -11.04 7.81 19.91
CA GLU A 59 -10.26 7.08 18.95
C GLU A 59 -11.01 7.11 17.60
N PRO A 60 -10.32 7.32 16.47
CA PRO A 60 -11.00 7.34 15.18
C PRO A 60 -11.65 5.98 14.97
N ALA A 61 -12.97 5.98 15.02
CA ALA A 61 -13.78 4.84 14.68
C ALA A 61 -13.28 4.28 13.36
N SER A 62 -12.91 3.00 13.34
CA SER A 62 -12.64 2.24 12.13
C SER A 62 -13.78 2.53 11.15
N THR A 63 -13.49 3.32 10.15
CA THR A 63 -14.44 3.65 9.11
C THR A 63 -14.65 2.38 8.30
N GLN A 64 -15.68 1.60 8.66
CA GLN A 64 -16.15 0.50 7.83
C GLN A 64 -16.76 1.12 6.58
N TYR A 65 -16.03 1.00 5.48
CA TYR A 65 -16.57 1.32 4.17
C TYR A 65 -17.63 0.28 3.81
N PRO A 66 -18.79 0.68 3.34
CA PRO A 66 -19.82 -0.25 2.92
C PRO A 66 -19.42 -0.90 1.59
N VAL A 67 -18.64 -1.96 1.69
CA VAL A 67 -18.58 -2.96 0.63
C VAL A 67 -19.81 -3.83 0.83
N SER A 68 -20.59 -4.11 -0.20
CA SER A 68 -21.65 -5.08 -0.11
C SER A 68 -21.03 -6.44 0.25
N GLU A 69 -21.13 -6.83 1.51
CA GLU A 69 -20.57 -8.11 1.99
C GLU A 69 -21.26 -9.32 1.35
N ALA A 70 -22.37 -9.11 0.63
CA ALA A 70 -23.20 -10.19 0.11
C ALA A 70 -22.55 -10.97 -1.04
N ASP A 71 -21.65 -10.33 -1.81
CA ASP A 71 -21.05 -10.94 -3.00
C ASP A 71 -19.50 -10.92 -2.98
N THR A 72 -18.90 -10.61 -1.82
CA THR A 72 -17.43 -10.55 -1.66
C THR A 72 -16.94 -11.71 -0.79
N GLU A 73 -16.17 -12.61 -1.41
CA GLU A 73 -15.48 -13.66 -0.68
C GLU A 73 -14.33 -13.07 0.13
N THR A 74 -14.28 -13.34 1.45
CA THR A 74 -13.18 -12.90 2.32
C THR A 74 -12.19 -14.01 2.55
N ILE A 75 -10.95 -13.79 2.15
CA ILE A 75 -9.85 -14.76 2.17
C ILE A 75 -8.72 -14.18 3.02
N TYR A 76 -8.20 -15.00 3.93
CA TYR A 76 -7.04 -14.67 4.75
C TYR A 76 -5.80 -15.31 4.15
N ALA A 77 -4.66 -14.66 4.32
CA ALA A 77 -3.39 -15.16 3.84
C ALA A 77 -3.13 -16.60 4.25
N GLU A 78 -2.39 -17.31 3.40
CA GLU A 78 -1.98 -18.69 3.62
C GLU A 78 -1.19 -18.82 4.93
N LYS A 79 -1.39 -19.97 5.59
CA LYS A 79 -0.74 -20.30 6.88
C LYS A 79 0.43 -21.26 6.73
N GLU A 80 0.51 -21.92 5.59
CA GLU A 80 1.60 -22.83 5.29
C GLU A 80 2.78 -22.07 4.70
N LYS A 81 3.97 -22.33 5.24
CA LYS A 81 5.19 -21.68 4.77
C LYS A 81 5.53 -22.13 3.35
N ASN A 82 5.60 -21.20 2.45
CA ASN A 82 6.13 -21.42 1.12
C ASN A 82 7.61 -21.01 1.08
N GLN A 83 8.52 -22.01 1.19
CA GLN A 83 9.95 -21.76 1.28
C GLN A 83 10.51 -21.17 -0.04
N GLU A 84 9.99 -21.61 -1.18
CA GLU A 84 10.42 -21.09 -2.49
C GLU A 84 10.05 -19.61 -2.64
N LEU A 85 8.83 -19.24 -2.21
CA LEU A 85 8.40 -17.85 -2.19
C LEU A 85 9.23 -17.03 -1.22
N ALA A 86 9.49 -17.52 -0.01
CA ALA A 86 10.31 -16.82 0.98
C ALA A 86 11.73 -16.55 0.46
N ASP A 87 12.37 -17.55 -0.18
CA ASP A 87 13.69 -17.42 -0.78
C ASP A 87 13.69 -16.40 -1.93
N PHE A 88 12.64 -16.42 -2.73
CA PHE A 88 12.44 -15.44 -3.80
C PHE A 88 12.31 -14.01 -3.25
N LEU A 89 11.46 -13.80 -2.23
CA LEU A 89 11.26 -12.49 -1.61
C LEU A 89 12.55 -11.94 -0.98
N ILE A 90 13.33 -12.80 -0.28
CA ILE A 90 14.63 -12.42 0.27
C ILE A 90 15.57 -11.94 -0.83
N SER A 91 15.66 -12.70 -1.93
CA SER A 91 16.52 -12.37 -3.06
C SER A 91 16.08 -11.10 -3.79
N TYR A 92 14.78 -10.95 -4.03
CA TYR A 92 14.22 -9.82 -4.74
C TYR A 92 14.42 -8.50 -3.99
N TYR A 93 14.05 -8.47 -2.72
CA TYR A 93 14.20 -7.28 -1.87
C TYR A 93 15.60 -7.13 -1.27
N GLN A 94 16.49 -8.11 -1.48
CA GLN A 94 17.85 -8.15 -0.92
C GLN A 94 17.86 -8.00 0.62
N ILE A 95 16.91 -8.71 1.27
CA ILE A 95 16.75 -8.65 2.72
C ILE A 95 17.96 -9.28 3.40
N PRO A 96 18.64 -8.58 4.32
CA PRO A 96 19.75 -9.15 5.08
C PRO A 96 19.33 -10.37 5.87
N GLU A 97 20.17 -11.40 5.93
CA GLU A 97 19.86 -12.68 6.60
C GLU A 97 19.48 -12.48 8.07
N GLU A 98 20.12 -11.52 8.75
CA GLU A 98 19.85 -11.17 10.14
C GLU A 98 18.47 -10.59 10.38
N LEU A 99 17.79 -10.07 9.33
CA LEU A 99 16.45 -9.49 9.40
C LEU A 99 15.36 -10.46 8.90
N CYS A 100 15.74 -11.57 8.28
CA CYS A 100 14.76 -12.49 7.68
C CYS A 100 13.81 -13.13 8.70
N ALA A 101 14.27 -13.37 9.93
CA ALA A 101 13.45 -13.94 10.99
C ALA A 101 12.45 -12.93 11.60
N GLU A 102 12.70 -11.64 11.41
CA GLU A 102 11.83 -10.55 11.88
C GLU A 102 10.96 -9.99 10.76
N THR A 103 11.28 -10.30 9.49
CA THR A 103 10.49 -9.90 8.34
C THR A 103 9.38 -10.91 8.09
N ARG A 104 8.15 -10.42 8.13
CA ARG A 104 6.93 -11.19 7.91
C ARG A 104 6.55 -11.12 6.44
N TYR A 105 5.80 -12.13 5.98
CA TYR A 105 5.14 -12.06 4.69
C TYR A 105 3.75 -12.69 4.78
N TYR A 106 2.85 -12.15 3.98
CA TYR A 106 1.50 -12.62 3.81
C TYR A 106 1.30 -12.89 2.33
N TYR A 107 0.77 -14.04 1.98
CA TYR A 107 0.52 -14.36 0.58
C TYR A 107 -0.76 -15.17 0.42
N ASP A 108 -1.28 -15.14 -0.77
CA ASP A 108 -2.35 -15.99 -1.24
C ASP A 108 -2.26 -16.11 -2.76
N GLU A 109 -2.94 -17.10 -3.33
CA GLU A 109 -2.89 -17.42 -4.75
C GLU A 109 -4.28 -17.34 -5.36
N THR A 110 -4.40 -16.78 -6.56
CA THR A 110 -5.65 -16.70 -7.32
C THR A 110 -5.34 -16.51 -8.80
N ASP A 111 -6.15 -17.14 -9.66
CA ASP A 111 -6.09 -16.98 -11.10
C ASP A 111 -6.56 -15.57 -11.47
N LEU A 112 -5.62 -14.70 -11.88
CA LEU A 112 -5.87 -13.30 -12.21
C LEU A 112 -6.18 -13.08 -13.69
N ASP A 113 -5.79 -14.02 -14.58
CA ASP A 113 -6.00 -13.91 -16.02
C ASP A 113 -6.90 -15.02 -16.59
N GLU A 114 -7.52 -15.83 -15.71
CA GLU A 114 -8.40 -16.94 -16.03
C GLU A 114 -7.74 -17.99 -16.97
N ASP A 115 -6.39 -18.11 -16.92
CA ASP A 115 -5.65 -19.09 -17.72
C ASP A 115 -5.62 -20.51 -17.07
N GLY A 116 -6.14 -20.62 -15.86
CA GLY A 116 -6.18 -21.84 -15.06
C GLY A 116 -4.92 -22.07 -14.23
N THR A 117 -4.06 -21.06 -14.11
CA THR A 117 -2.87 -21.06 -13.26
C THR A 117 -2.95 -19.87 -12.30
N ASP A 118 -2.85 -20.14 -11.00
CA ASP A 118 -2.93 -19.08 -10.01
C ASP A 118 -1.67 -18.21 -9.97
N GLU A 119 -1.83 -16.91 -9.88
CA GLU A 119 -0.80 -15.93 -9.51
C GLU A 119 -0.74 -15.75 -8.00
N ALA A 120 0.47 -15.61 -7.46
CA ALA A 120 0.65 -15.30 -6.06
C ALA A 120 0.66 -13.79 -5.84
N ILE A 121 -0.12 -13.33 -4.86
CA ILE A 121 -0.08 -11.98 -4.30
C ILE A 121 0.69 -12.07 -2.99
N ALA A 122 1.83 -11.38 -2.87
CA ALA A 122 2.68 -11.43 -1.69
C ALA A 122 2.97 -10.03 -1.14
N VAL A 123 2.66 -9.81 0.14
CA VAL A 123 2.96 -8.57 0.88
C VAL A 123 4.06 -8.85 1.88
N VAL A 124 5.10 -8.00 1.91
CA VAL A 124 6.26 -8.16 2.79
C VAL A 124 6.27 -7.07 3.84
N VAL A 125 6.25 -7.45 5.11
CA VAL A 125 6.06 -6.56 6.26
C VAL A 125 7.26 -6.63 7.20
N GLY A 126 8.01 -5.53 7.31
CA GLY A 126 9.16 -5.44 8.21
C GLY A 126 9.92 -4.15 8.08
N GLU A 127 10.69 -3.80 9.10
CA GLU A 127 11.44 -2.54 9.18
C GLU A 127 12.33 -2.26 7.96
N TYR A 128 12.84 -3.32 7.31
CA TYR A 128 13.70 -3.18 6.15
C TYR A 128 12.95 -2.79 4.87
N THR A 129 11.68 -3.22 4.74
CA THR A 129 10.88 -3.07 3.52
C THR A 129 9.78 -2.03 3.63
N GLU A 130 9.37 -1.66 4.85
CA GLU A 130 8.26 -0.71 5.06
C GLU A 130 8.56 0.68 4.50
N CYS A 131 7.53 1.34 3.99
CA CYS A 131 7.53 2.72 3.56
C CYS A 131 6.39 3.47 4.25
N ASP A 132 6.46 4.81 4.32
CA ASP A 132 5.44 5.66 4.96
C ASP A 132 4.02 5.44 4.40
N GLY A 133 3.90 4.93 3.17
CA GLY A 133 2.62 4.68 2.49
C GLY A 133 2.01 3.30 2.71
N GLY A 134 2.75 2.35 3.27
CA GLY A 134 2.35 0.94 3.41
C GLY A 134 3.51 -0.01 3.18
N ASP A 135 3.18 -1.26 2.91
CA ASP A 135 4.13 -2.35 2.71
C ASP A 135 4.27 -2.69 1.22
N PRO A 136 5.45 -3.13 0.75
CA PRO A 136 5.61 -3.54 -0.63
C PRO A 136 4.90 -4.86 -0.93
N ALA A 137 4.37 -4.96 -2.16
CA ALA A 137 3.73 -6.17 -2.64
C ALA A 137 4.22 -6.56 -4.02
N LEU A 138 4.17 -7.86 -4.31
CA LEU A 138 4.43 -8.43 -5.62
C LEU A 138 3.23 -9.24 -6.10
N ILE A 139 2.98 -9.15 -7.41
CA ILE A 139 2.19 -10.13 -8.15
C ILE A 139 3.19 -11.03 -8.87
N LEU A 140 3.07 -12.32 -8.66
CA LEU A 140 4.05 -13.30 -9.10
C LEU A 140 3.38 -14.41 -9.90
N LYS A 141 3.96 -14.77 -11.02
CA LYS A 141 3.58 -15.99 -11.78
C LYS A 141 4.60 -17.08 -11.50
N ARG A 142 4.09 -18.31 -11.33
CA ARG A 142 4.95 -19.48 -11.17
C ARG A 142 5.38 -20.01 -12.54
N SER A 143 6.66 -20.30 -12.68
CA SER A 143 7.25 -20.90 -13.88
C SER A 143 8.09 -22.13 -13.54
N GLU A 144 8.58 -22.84 -14.54
CA GLU A 144 9.53 -23.96 -14.35
C GLU A 144 10.85 -23.51 -13.68
N GLN A 145 11.20 -22.23 -13.78
CA GLN A 145 12.39 -21.64 -13.18
C GLN A 145 12.13 -21.01 -11.81
N GLY A 146 10.94 -21.16 -11.23
CA GLY A 146 10.51 -20.52 -10.00
C GLY A 146 9.59 -19.32 -10.24
N TYR A 147 9.51 -18.42 -9.26
CA TYR A 147 8.67 -17.23 -9.35
C TYR A 147 9.24 -16.18 -10.29
N GLN A 148 8.34 -15.52 -11.02
CA GLN A 148 8.63 -14.36 -11.87
C GLN A 148 7.72 -13.21 -11.45
N VAL A 149 8.27 -12.00 -11.37
CA VAL A 149 7.50 -10.80 -11.06
C VAL A 149 6.70 -10.39 -12.28
N LEU A 150 5.39 -10.31 -12.12
CA LEU A 150 4.48 -9.70 -13.08
C LEU A 150 4.33 -8.21 -12.78
N GLU A 151 4.17 -7.87 -11.48
CA GLU A 151 4.06 -6.49 -11.04
C GLU A 151 4.65 -6.30 -9.64
N SER A 152 5.09 -5.06 -9.37
CA SER A 152 5.69 -4.66 -8.10
C SER A 152 5.10 -3.34 -7.62
N PHE A 153 4.44 -3.37 -6.48
CA PHE A 153 3.92 -2.19 -5.82
C PHE A 153 4.84 -1.78 -4.67
N ALA A 154 5.27 -0.53 -4.65
CA ALA A 154 6.18 -0.03 -3.62
C ALA A 154 5.51 0.05 -2.23
N TYR A 155 4.20 0.30 -2.20
CA TYR A 155 3.41 0.38 -0.98
C TYR A 155 1.95 0.07 -1.28
N VAL A 156 1.41 -0.88 -0.54
CA VAL A 156 0.00 -1.23 -0.57
C VAL A 156 -0.54 -1.26 0.85
N ARG A 157 -1.84 -1.21 0.95
CA ARG A 157 -2.56 -1.53 2.18
C ARG A 157 -3.46 -2.72 1.93
N THR A 158 -3.57 -3.55 2.94
CA THR A 158 -4.48 -4.71 2.89
C THR A 158 -5.85 -4.33 3.48
N PRO A 159 -6.90 -5.05 3.10
CA PRO A 159 -6.93 -6.19 2.18
C PRO A 159 -6.66 -5.81 0.72
N VAL A 160 -6.23 -6.78 -0.07
CA VAL A 160 -6.17 -6.67 -1.53
C VAL A 160 -7.50 -7.14 -2.09
N TYR A 161 -8.17 -6.29 -2.88
CA TYR A 161 -9.39 -6.71 -3.57
C TYR A 161 -9.04 -7.10 -5.00
N VAL A 162 -9.52 -8.27 -5.40
CA VAL A 162 -9.49 -8.75 -6.79
C VAL A 162 -10.92 -8.62 -7.31
N SER A 163 -11.13 -7.71 -8.26
CA SER A 163 -12.45 -7.42 -8.81
C SER A 163 -12.96 -8.59 -9.63
N GLY A 164 -14.28 -8.79 -9.67
CA GLY A 164 -14.91 -9.64 -10.67
C GLY A 164 -14.88 -9.05 -12.06
N GLU A 165 -14.59 -7.75 -12.21
CA GLU A 165 -14.38 -7.08 -13.48
C GLU A 165 -12.96 -7.31 -13.98
N MET A 166 -12.81 -7.39 -15.30
CA MET A 166 -11.54 -7.65 -15.96
C MET A 166 -11.25 -6.58 -17.00
N THR A 167 -10.01 -6.11 -17.02
CA THR A 167 -9.48 -5.22 -18.05
C THR A 167 -8.38 -5.93 -18.82
N ASN A 168 -8.53 -6.01 -20.15
CA ASN A 168 -7.59 -6.70 -21.05
C ASN A 168 -7.30 -8.16 -20.65
N GLY A 169 -8.33 -8.86 -20.13
CA GLY A 169 -8.23 -10.28 -19.76
C GLY A 169 -7.60 -10.55 -18.40
N TRP A 170 -7.42 -9.52 -17.55
CA TRP A 170 -6.93 -9.61 -16.18
C TRP A 170 -7.92 -8.96 -15.23
N HIS A 171 -8.12 -9.55 -14.05
CA HIS A 171 -8.92 -8.98 -12.99
C HIS A 171 -8.31 -7.66 -12.49
N ASP A 172 -9.12 -6.64 -12.31
CA ASP A 172 -8.68 -5.37 -11.75
C ASP A 172 -8.30 -5.54 -10.26
N LEU A 173 -7.20 -4.91 -9.86
CA LEU A 173 -6.71 -4.93 -8.47
C LEU A 173 -7.06 -3.64 -7.76
N ILE A 174 -7.56 -3.75 -6.52
CA ILE A 174 -7.99 -2.59 -5.75
C ILE A 174 -7.31 -2.61 -4.39
N PHE A 175 -6.67 -1.50 -4.03
CA PHE A 175 -6.01 -1.33 -2.75
C PHE A 175 -6.59 -0.15 -1.98
N PRO A 176 -6.87 -0.32 -0.66
CA PRO A 176 -7.23 0.81 0.19
C PRO A 176 -6.12 1.87 0.21
N ALA A 177 -6.51 3.13 0.27
CA ALA A 177 -5.61 4.27 0.40
C ALA A 177 -6.05 5.14 1.58
N TYR A 178 -5.07 5.57 2.39
CA TYR A 178 -5.32 6.41 3.56
C TYR A 178 -4.33 7.57 3.58
N GLY A 179 -4.87 8.78 3.53
CA GLY A 179 -4.07 10.00 3.57
C GLY A 179 -3.35 10.32 2.25
N GLY A 180 -2.36 11.22 2.31
CA GLY A 180 -1.72 11.75 1.12
C GLY A 180 -2.55 12.85 0.46
N GLU A 181 -2.18 13.23 -0.77
CA GLU A 181 -2.88 14.27 -1.52
C GLU A 181 -4.25 13.81 -2.04
N GLU A 182 -4.41 12.51 -2.28
CA GLU A 182 -5.65 11.91 -2.78
C GLU A 182 -6.70 11.71 -1.69
N GLY A 183 -6.28 11.66 -0.40
CA GLY A 183 -7.18 11.45 0.72
C GLY A 183 -7.36 9.96 1.08
N THR A 184 -8.56 9.63 1.55
CA THR A 184 -8.92 8.26 1.94
C THR A 184 -9.89 7.68 0.92
N GLY A 185 -9.63 6.46 0.46
CA GLY A 185 -10.42 5.81 -0.59
C GLY A 185 -9.76 4.53 -1.08
N PHE A 186 -9.87 4.29 -2.37
CA PHE A 186 -9.36 3.09 -3.02
C PHE A 186 -8.64 3.45 -4.32
N ARG A 187 -7.55 2.76 -4.60
CA ARG A 187 -6.81 2.80 -5.86
C ARG A 187 -7.15 1.57 -6.66
N ILE A 188 -7.70 1.76 -7.85
CA ILE A 188 -8.08 0.71 -8.78
C ILE A 188 -7.02 0.66 -9.88
N PHE A 189 -6.40 -0.50 -10.04
CA PHE A 189 -5.38 -0.75 -11.03
C PHE A 189 -5.95 -1.64 -12.13
N HIS A 190 -6.02 -1.10 -13.32
CA HIS A 190 -6.44 -1.81 -14.53
C HIS A 190 -5.21 -2.38 -15.23
N TYR A 191 -5.33 -3.60 -15.73
CA TYR A 191 -4.24 -4.22 -16.50
C TYR A 191 -4.14 -3.59 -17.89
N GLN A 192 -2.92 -3.29 -18.31
CA GLN A 192 -2.62 -2.75 -19.63
C GLN A 192 -1.74 -3.74 -20.42
N ASP A 193 -2.17 -4.13 -21.62
CA ASP A 193 -1.47 -5.08 -22.45
C ASP A 193 0.00 -4.71 -22.69
N GLY A 194 0.89 -5.65 -22.38
CA GLY A 194 2.33 -5.51 -22.57
C GLY A 194 3.02 -4.57 -21.57
N ILE A 195 2.28 -4.04 -20.58
CA ILE A 195 2.79 -3.14 -19.56
C ILE A 195 2.54 -3.68 -18.16
N GLY A 196 1.34 -4.21 -17.86
CA GLY A 196 0.93 -4.67 -16.54
C GLY A 196 0.02 -3.67 -15.80
N TYR A 197 -0.04 -3.75 -14.48
CA TYR A 197 -0.79 -2.84 -13.62
C TYR A 197 0.08 -1.62 -13.30
N GLN A 198 -0.21 -0.47 -13.90
CA GLN A 198 0.62 0.73 -13.79
C GLN A 198 -0.06 1.86 -13.02
N ASN A 199 0.73 2.66 -12.32
CA ASN A 199 0.22 3.85 -11.63
C ASN A 199 -0.42 4.85 -12.60
N GLU A 200 0.03 4.92 -13.84
CA GLU A 200 -0.49 5.80 -14.88
C GLU A 200 -1.91 5.45 -15.31
N THR A 201 -2.32 4.20 -15.09
CA THR A 201 -3.69 3.71 -15.38
C THR A 201 -4.54 3.56 -14.12
N MET A 202 -3.98 3.91 -12.96
CA MET A 202 -4.67 3.83 -11.69
C MET A 202 -5.77 4.88 -11.60
N GLU A 203 -6.94 4.44 -11.16
CA GLU A 203 -8.07 5.29 -10.83
C GLU A 203 -8.19 5.40 -9.31
N PHE A 204 -8.48 6.59 -8.80
CA PHE A 204 -8.79 6.79 -7.38
C PHE A 204 -10.28 7.06 -7.19
N VAL A 205 -10.90 6.33 -6.26
CA VAL A 205 -12.29 6.51 -5.85
C VAL A 205 -12.38 6.67 -4.34
N GLU A 206 -13.25 7.56 -3.87
CA GLU A 206 -13.45 7.75 -2.43
C GLU A 206 -14.19 6.55 -1.80
N ASN A 207 -15.06 5.91 -2.54
CA ASN A 207 -15.85 4.79 -2.07
C ASN A 207 -15.84 3.67 -3.11
N MET A 208 -15.77 2.43 -2.64
CA MET A 208 -15.98 1.26 -3.48
C MET A 208 -17.41 1.26 -4.02
N ASP A 209 -17.60 0.72 -5.23
CA ASP A 209 -18.95 0.50 -5.76
C ASP A 209 -19.74 -0.40 -4.81
N GLU A 210 -20.97 -0.01 -4.48
CA GLU A 210 -21.86 -0.79 -3.61
C GLU A 210 -22.29 -2.13 -4.23
N ASN A 211 -22.10 -2.30 -5.55
CA ASN A 211 -22.31 -3.55 -6.28
C ASN A 211 -21.00 -4.31 -6.53
N PHE A 212 -19.89 -3.89 -5.88
CA PHE A 212 -18.63 -4.60 -6.03
C PHE A 212 -18.82 -6.10 -5.76
N CYS A 213 -18.38 -6.92 -6.72
CA CYS A 213 -18.23 -8.36 -6.53
C CYS A 213 -16.79 -8.76 -6.78
N GLY A 214 -16.31 -9.79 -6.07
CA GLY A 214 -14.93 -10.23 -6.19
C GLY A 214 -14.41 -10.88 -4.92
N LYS A 215 -13.08 -10.86 -4.75
CA LYS A 215 -12.40 -11.45 -3.61
C LYS A 215 -11.74 -10.35 -2.78
N LYS A 216 -11.83 -10.47 -1.47
CA LYS A 216 -11.11 -9.66 -0.48
C LYS A 216 -9.99 -10.52 0.09
N MET A 217 -8.82 -10.46 -0.51
CA MET A 217 -7.67 -11.31 -0.21
C MET A 217 -6.75 -10.67 0.81
N ILE A 218 -5.98 -11.50 1.52
CA ILE A 218 -5.07 -11.07 2.59
C ILE A 218 -5.80 -10.13 3.57
N ALA A 219 -7.00 -10.56 3.99
CA ALA A 219 -7.88 -9.81 4.87
C ALA A 219 -7.41 -9.84 6.34
N ASN A 220 -6.12 -10.02 6.56
CA ASN A 220 -5.47 -10.13 7.85
C ASN A 220 -5.41 -8.76 8.56
N ASN A 221 -5.58 -8.79 9.87
CA ASN A 221 -5.19 -7.66 10.71
C ASN A 221 -3.75 -7.89 11.19
N PHE A 222 -2.79 -7.21 10.60
CA PHE A 222 -1.36 -7.42 10.86
C PHE A 222 -0.96 -7.13 12.31
N ILE A 223 -1.67 -6.24 13.00
CA ILE A 223 -1.43 -5.94 14.42
C ILE A 223 -1.91 -7.11 15.28
N ASP A 224 -3.14 -7.56 15.04
CA ASP A 224 -3.70 -8.72 15.74
C ASP A 224 -2.90 -9.99 15.50
N ASP A 225 -2.41 -10.17 14.28
CA ASP A 225 -1.59 -11.33 13.91
C ASP A 225 -0.23 -11.32 14.61
N MET A 226 0.36 -10.14 14.82
CA MET A 226 1.58 -10.00 15.63
C MET A 226 1.36 -10.47 17.07
N ASP A 227 0.28 -10.05 17.69
CA ASP A 227 -0.03 -10.40 19.07
C ASP A 227 -0.34 -11.89 19.25
N LYS A 228 -0.91 -12.52 18.21
CA LYS A 228 -1.33 -13.93 18.23
C LYS A 228 -0.30 -14.89 17.63
N GLY A 229 0.75 -14.38 16.99
CA GLY A 229 1.73 -15.18 16.26
C GLY A 229 1.16 -15.85 14.98
N ASN A 230 0.16 -15.25 14.35
CA ASN A 230 -0.53 -15.76 13.17
C ASN A 230 0.08 -15.21 11.88
N TYR A 231 1.37 -15.29 11.72
CA TYR A 231 2.07 -14.80 10.54
C TYR A 231 3.19 -15.74 10.12
N LEU A 232 3.64 -15.61 8.89
CA LEU A 232 4.82 -16.30 8.38
C LEU A 232 6.01 -15.35 8.41
N THR A 233 7.21 -15.89 8.70
CA THR A 233 8.47 -15.16 8.58
C THR A 233 9.33 -15.77 7.48
N LEU A 234 10.16 -14.94 6.85
CA LEU A 234 11.03 -15.37 5.75
C LEU A 234 12.03 -16.45 6.18
N ARG A 235 12.46 -16.41 7.44
CA ARG A 235 13.25 -17.46 8.08
C ARG A 235 12.70 -17.77 9.47
N GLU A 236 12.90 -18.98 9.93
CA GLU A 236 12.62 -19.31 11.32
C GLU A 236 13.65 -18.67 12.25
N THR A 237 13.22 -18.23 13.42
CA THR A 237 14.14 -17.78 14.45
C THR A 237 15.05 -18.93 14.82
N PRO A 238 16.39 -18.81 14.74
CA PRO A 238 17.29 -19.85 15.18
C PRO A 238 16.97 -20.21 16.64
N LEU A 239 16.73 -21.49 16.92
CA LEU A 239 16.59 -21.94 18.30
C LEU A 239 17.87 -21.53 19.02
N SER A 240 17.76 -20.62 20.00
CA SER A 240 18.87 -20.28 20.87
C SER A 240 19.34 -21.56 21.52
N GLY A 241 20.46 -22.09 21.06
CA GLY A 241 21.07 -23.29 21.65
C GLY A 241 21.36 -23.05 23.12
N ASN A 242 20.80 -23.86 23.97
CA ASN A 242 21.14 -23.95 25.38
C ASN A 242 22.58 -24.42 25.54
#